data_80181be5ee3d4f85eb961a4acd6050c6
#
_entry.id   80181be5ee3d4f85eb961a4acd6050c6
#
_cell.length_a   1.000
_cell.length_b   1.000
_cell.length_c   1.000
_cell.angle_alpha   90.00
_cell.angle_beta   90.00
_cell.angle_gamma   90.00
#
_symmetry.space_group_name_H-M   'P 1'
#
loop_
_entity.id
_entity.type
_entity.pdbx_description
1 polymer ?
#
loop_
_entity_poly.entity_id
_entity_poly.type
_entity_poly.pdbx_seq_one_letter_code
_entity_poly.pdbx_strand_id
1 'polypeptide(L)'
;MMARLRRILLDRTRAGSPFSPALMKRNSSAAFTLIELLVVISIIAVLAGIALPVYSTVQERGAQTKDLSNAKQIALACKLYASDNDGKFPDKDGQAADPPVTPLTSSSLSNAAFACLVPNYLPSEKLFYLGKSVWSPTVPDEKTTASADRVEVGTNNFAYELGLNETSNPSFPLIADAPNIGGSFAVYSTDPTKKGGVWKGKKAVVIRCDMSGSVETCVVNSTAGTSTVQGATGGSSKTDIFAPNGTTWLSQSNALLLPNTP
;
A
#
# COMPACT_ATOMS: atom_id res chain seq x y z
N MET A 1 -3.89 -79.43 42.81
CA MET A 1 -2.86 -80.41 43.07
C MET A 1 -1.64 -79.63 43.55
N MET A 2 -1.53 -79.59 44.87
CA MET A 2 -0.38 -79.99 45.69
C MET A 2 0.92 -79.30 45.34
N ALA A 3 1.37 -78.36 46.15
CA ALA A 3 2.05 -78.41 47.46
C ALA A 3 3.58 -78.35 47.26
N ARG A 4 4.23 -77.50 47.92
CA ARG A 4 5.04 -77.47 49.17
C ARG A 4 6.06 -76.34 49.05
N LEU A 5 6.06 -75.36 49.89
CA LEU A 5 6.81 -75.27 51.17
C LEU A 5 8.27 -75.71 51.11
N ARG A 6 9.18 -74.71 51.31
CA ARG A 6 10.14 -74.76 52.45
C ARG A 6 10.93 -73.45 52.58
N ARG A 7 10.89 -73.01 53.80
CA ARG A 7 11.75 -72.08 54.54
C ARG A 7 13.22 -72.41 54.44
N ILE A 8 14.09 -71.40 54.63
CA ILE A 8 15.29 -71.37 55.49
C ILE A 8 15.74 -69.93 55.44
N LEU A 9 15.66 -69.25 56.42
CA LEU A 9 16.29 -68.68 57.62
C LEU A 9 17.74 -68.18 57.38
N LEU A 10 17.94 -66.92 57.73
CA LEU A 10 19.11 -66.29 58.38
C LEU A 10 20.45 -66.27 57.63
N ASP A 11 20.97 -65.13 57.27
CA ASP A 11 22.09 -64.60 58.08
C ASP A 11 22.22 -63.11 57.96
N ARG A 12 22.59 -62.50 59.05
CA ARG A 12 22.91 -61.12 59.32
C ARG A 12 24.33 -60.89 58.88
N THR A 13 24.57 -59.85 58.03
CA THR A 13 25.78 -59.04 58.24
C THR A 13 25.51 -57.63 57.82
N ARG A 14 25.59 -56.79 58.76
CA ARG A 14 25.58 -55.40 58.84
C ARG A 14 26.83 -54.84 58.16
N ALA A 15 26.70 -54.20 57.00
CA ALA A 15 27.74 -53.35 56.48
C ALA A 15 27.15 -51.93 56.26
N GLY A 16 27.48 -51.05 57.16
CA GLY A 16 27.17 -49.66 57.08
C GLY A 16 27.86 -49.00 55.85
N SER A 17 27.10 -48.56 54.92
CA SER A 17 27.62 -47.66 53.89
C SER A 17 27.78 -46.26 54.47
N PRO A 18 28.93 -45.65 54.35
CA PRO A 18 29.10 -44.23 54.78
C PRO A 18 28.29 -43.37 53.88
N PHE A 19 27.29 -42.68 54.46
CA PHE A 19 26.64 -41.56 53.81
C PHE A 19 27.69 -40.51 53.55
N SER A 20 28.18 -40.41 52.31
CA SER A 20 28.91 -39.21 51.83
C SER A 20 27.88 -38.11 51.61
N PRO A 21 27.93 -36.99 52.31
CA PRO A 21 27.14 -35.84 51.97
C PRO A 21 27.66 -35.32 50.65
N ALA A 22 26.89 -35.54 49.60
CA ALA A 22 27.13 -34.87 48.31
C ALA A 22 27.11 -33.35 48.57
N LEU A 23 28.28 -32.75 48.49
CA LEU A 23 28.46 -31.30 48.47
C LEU A 23 27.63 -30.74 47.31
N MET A 24 26.43 -30.31 47.61
CA MET A 24 25.64 -29.50 46.69
C MET A 24 26.51 -28.28 46.35
N LYS A 25 27.05 -28.30 45.13
CA LYS A 25 27.71 -27.15 44.52
C LYS A 25 26.69 -26.05 44.47
N ARG A 26 26.72 -25.10 45.42
CA ARG A 26 25.92 -23.87 45.37
C ARG A 26 26.37 -23.15 44.10
N ASN A 27 25.60 -23.27 43.02
CA ASN A 27 25.71 -22.33 41.93
C ASN A 27 25.44 -20.96 42.55
N SER A 28 26.48 -20.15 42.66
CA SER A 28 26.33 -18.75 42.96
C SER A 28 25.63 -18.12 41.78
N SER A 29 24.31 -18.06 41.81
CA SER A 29 23.57 -17.15 40.92
C SER A 29 24.05 -15.76 41.26
N ALA A 30 24.77 -15.13 40.34
CA ALA A 30 25.13 -13.71 40.44
C ALA A 30 23.79 -12.93 40.58
N ALA A 31 23.58 -12.38 41.76
CA ALA A 31 22.41 -11.53 42.02
C ALA A 31 22.60 -10.21 41.28
N PHE A 32 21.70 -9.90 40.37
CA PHE A 32 21.67 -8.61 39.67
C PHE A 32 21.47 -7.48 40.69
N THR A 33 22.30 -6.45 40.59
CA THR A 33 22.10 -5.26 41.43
C THR A 33 20.97 -4.39 40.87
N LEU A 34 20.27 -3.69 41.76
CA LEU A 34 19.22 -2.77 41.38
C LEU A 34 19.71 -1.65 40.43
N ILE A 35 20.97 -1.21 40.63
CA ILE A 35 21.63 -0.20 39.84
C ILE A 35 21.96 -0.68 38.42
N GLU A 36 22.37 -1.93 38.24
CA GLU A 36 22.60 -2.53 36.90
C GLU A 36 21.33 -2.58 36.08
N LEU A 37 20.21 -2.95 36.72
CA LEU A 37 18.92 -2.94 36.05
C LEU A 37 18.46 -1.52 35.67
N LEU A 38 18.64 -0.55 36.61
CA LEU A 38 18.23 0.84 36.39
C LEU A 38 19.02 1.49 35.25
N VAL A 39 20.34 1.23 35.16
CA VAL A 39 21.18 1.78 34.08
C VAL A 39 20.74 1.21 32.74
N VAL A 40 20.45 -0.09 32.63
CA VAL A 40 20.02 -0.71 31.38
C VAL A 40 18.67 -0.13 30.91
N ILE A 41 17.68 -0.01 31.80
CA ILE A 41 16.38 0.54 31.39
C ILE A 41 16.47 2.03 31.03
N SER A 42 17.35 2.80 31.66
CA SER A 42 17.54 4.20 31.29
C SER A 42 18.18 4.36 29.90
N ILE A 43 19.15 3.50 29.55
CA ILE A 43 19.72 3.49 28.20
C ILE A 43 18.66 3.11 27.16
N ILE A 44 17.88 2.04 27.42
CA ILE A 44 16.80 1.62 26.52
C ILE A 44 15.76 2.74 26.36
N ALA A 45 15.39 3.43 27.44
CA ALA A 45 14.42 4.53 27.38
C ALA A 45 14.91 5.68 26.49
N VAL A 46 16.19 6.07 26.59
CA VAL A 46 16.79 7.11 25.75
C VAL A 46 16.83 6.67 24.28
N LEU A 47 17.27 5.44 24.01
CA LEU A 47 17.31 4.91 22.64
C LEU A 47 15.92 4.80 22.02
N ALA A 48 14.92 4.31 22.77
CA ALA A 48 13.53 4.22 22.33
C ALA A 48 12.94 5.61 22.04
N GLY A 49 13.25 6.62 22.87
CA GLY A 49 12.77 7.98 22.67
C GLY A 49 13.20 8.60 21.33
N ILE A 50 14.38 8.24 20.82
CA ILE A 50 14.88 8.69 19.51
C ILE A 50 14.35 7.79 18.38
N ALA A 51 14.22 6.50 18.61
CA ALA A 51 13.85 5.53 17.58
C ALA A 51 12.37 5.64 17.13
N LEU A 52 11.43 5.89 18.05
CA LEU A 52 10.00 5.92 17.78
C LEU A 52 9.58 6.95 16.70
N PRO A 53 10.00 8.24 16.73
CA PRO A 53 9.62 9.20 15.71
C PRO A 53 10.23 8.89 14.34
N VAL A 54 11.43 8.32 14.30
CA VAL A 54 12.09 7.91 13.05
C VAL A 54 11.38 6.71 12.42
N TYR A 55 10.95 5.76 13.24
CA TYR A 55 10.28 4.53 12.78
C TYR A 55 9.00 4.82 11.99
N SER A 56 8.16 5.75 12.45
CA SER A 56 6.93 6.13 11.74
C SER A 56 7.21 6.73 10.35
N THR A 57 8.26 7.55 10.25
CA THR A 57 8.68 8.14 8.96
C THR A 57 9.19 7.09 7.99
N VAL A 58 9.96 6.11 8.48
CA VAL A 58 10.47 5.01 7.65
C VAL A 58 9.34 4.12 7.14
N GLN A 59 8.36 3.80 7.99
CA GLN A 59 7.19 3.04 7.57
C GLN A 59 6.37 3.77 6.49
N GLU A 60 6.18 5.09 6.62
CA GLU A 60 5.47 5.88 5.63
C GLU A 60 6.19 5.87 4.28
N ARG A 61 7.51 6.08 4.27
CA ARG A 61 8.34 6.00 3.05
C ARG A 61 8.31 4.61 2.42
N GLY A 62 8.36 3.55 3.22
CA GLY A 62 8.23 2.16 2.75
C GLY A 62 6.88 1.92 2.07
N ALA A 63 5.80 2.42 2.65
CA ALA A 63 4.47 2.33 2.07
C ALA A 63 4.36 3.12 0.75
N GLN A 64 4.92 4.34 0.67
CA GLN A 64 4.99 5.14 -0.56
C GLN A 64 5.78 4.44 -1.66
N THR A 65 6.89 3.80 -1.32
CA THR A 65 7.71 3.05 -2.29
C THR A 65 6.95 1.85 -2.84
N LYS A 66 6.22 1.13 -1.99
CA LYS A 66 5.36 0.02 -2.41
C LYS A 66 4.25 0.50 -3.33
N ASP A 67 3.59 1.58 -2.98
CA ASP A 67 2.52 2.19 -3.75
C ASP A 67 3.01 2.65 -5.13
N LEU A 68 4.15 3.32 -5.20
CA LEU A 68 4.83 3.68 -6.44
C LEU A 68 5.17 2.45 -7.30
N SER A 69 5.62 1.36 -6.69
CA SER A 69 5.89 0.11 -7.40
C SER A 69 4.62 -0.51 -7.98
N ASN A 70 3.54 -0.49 -7.22
CA ASN A 70 2.23 -0.97 -7.68
C ASN A 70 1.73 -0.12 -8.86
N ALA A 71 1.74 1.20 -8.71
CA ALA A 71 1.33 2.13 -9.75
C ALA A 71 2.13 1.95 -11.06
N LYS A 72 3.44 1.69 -10.97
CA LYS A 72 4.28 1.38 -12.15
C LYS A 72 3.87 0.08 -12.83
N GLN A 73 3.51 -0.96 -12.07
CA GLN A 73 3.03 -2.21 -12.64
C GLN A 73 1.69 -2.01 -13.36
N ILE A 74 0.78 -1.21 -12.79
CA ILE A 74 -0.50 -0.86 -13.43
C ILE A 74 -0.26 -0.07 -14.71
N ALA A 75 0.65 0.91 -14.71
CA ALA A 75 1.00 1.69 -15.89
C ALA A 75 1.63 0.83 -17.00
N LEU A 76 2.50 -0.12 -16.63
CA LEU A 76 3.05 -1.07 -17.58
C LEU A 76 1.95 -1.95 -18.21
N ALA A 77 0.97 -2.37 -17.42
CA ALA A 77 -0.19 -3.10 -17.93
C ALA A 77 -1.06 -2.24 -18.87
N CYS A 78 -1.24 -0.94 -18.58
CA CYS A 78 -1.88 -0.01 -19.52
C CYS A 78 -1.11 0.07 -20.83
N LYS A 79 0.21 0.04 -20.80
CA LYS A 79 1.03 0.05 -22.01
C LYS A 79 0.93 -1.24 -22.82
N LEU A 80 0.89 -2.39 -22.13
CA LEU A 80 0.66 -3.68 -22.79
C LEU A 80 -0.73 -3.72 -23.41
N TYR A 81 -1.75 -3.24 -22.70
CA TYR A 81 -3.11 -3.09 -23.23
C TYR A 81 -3.12 -2.20 -24.49
N ALA A 82 -2.42 -1.07 -24.48
CA ALA A 82 -2.34 -0.17 -25.62
C ALA A 82 -1.73 -0.84 -26.85
N SER A 83 -0.73 -1.68 -26.67
CA SER A 83 -0.10 -2.44 -27.78
C SER A 83 -1.10 -3.35 -28.51
N ASP A 84 -2.13 -3.83 -27.80
CA ASP A 84 -3.18 -4.69 -28.34
C ASP A 84 -4.44 -3.91 -28.76
N ASN A 85 -4.49 -2.59 -28.49
CA ASN A 85 -5.65 -1.73 -28.71
C ASN A 85 -5.31 -0.41 -29.45
N ASP A 86 -4.63 -0.53 -30.59
CA ASP A 86 -4.29 0.60 -31.49
C ASP A 86 -3.57 1.77 -30.79
N GLY A 87 -2.73 1.48 -29.82
CA GLY A 87 -1.97 2.48 -29.05
C GLY A 87 -2.77 3.24 -28.01
N LYS A 88 -4.03 2.87 -27.77
CA LYS A 88 -4.90 3.53 -26.78
C LYS A 88 -4.76 2.90 -25.41
N PHE A 89 -4.58 3.72 -24.40
CA PHE A 89 -4.72 3.27 -23.01
C PHE A 89 -6.18 2.89 -22.72
N PRO A 90 -6.50 2.22 -21.61
CA PRO A 90 -7.87 1.77 -21.32
C PRO A 90 -8.91 2.88 -21.52
N ASP A 91 -9.76 2.74 -22.52
CA ASP A 91 -10.80 3.69 -22.91
C ASP A 91 -12.21 3.08 -22.91
N LYS A 92 -12.34 1.83 -22.43
CA LYS A 92 -13.58 1.07 -22.38
C LYS A 92 -13.88 0.59 -20.95
N ASP A 93 -15.14 0.31 -20.69
CA ASP A 93 -15.61 -0.22 -19.41
C ASP A 93 -15.38 -1.74 -19.32
N GLY A 94 -14.32 -2.11 -18.61
CA GLY A 94 -13.96 -3.52 -18.38
C GLY A 94 -14.86 -4.24 -17.38
N GLN A 95 -15.72 -3.54 -16.67
CA GLN A 95 -16.72 -4.15 -15.78
C GLN A 95 -18.04 -4.45 -16.49
N ALA A 96 -18.35 -3.74 -17.58
CA ALA A 96 -19.62 -3.88 -18.29
C ALA A 96 -19.67 -5.16 -19.15
N ALA A 97 -18.57 -5.58 -19.76
CA ALA A 97 -18.51 -6.75 -20.64
C ALA A 97 -17.09 -7.31 -20.79
N ASP A 98 -17.00 -8.56 -21.27
CA ASP A 98 -15.76 -9.20 -21.67
C ASP A 98 -15.93 -9.86 -23.04
N PRO A 99 -15.29 -9.39 -24.13
CA PRO A 99 -14.39 -8.23 -24.18
C PRO A 99 -15.13 -6.89 -23.98
N PRO A 100 -14.43 -5.87 -23.44
CA PRO A 100 -15.04 -4.57 -23.18
C PRO A 100 -15.37 -3.84 -24.49
N VAL A 101 -16.60 -3.34 -24.60
CA VAL A 101 -17.12 -2.65 -25.80
C VAL A 101 -17.67 -1.26 -25.52
N THR A 102 -18.08 -0.98 -24.28
CA THR A 102 -18.67 0.29 -23.88
C THR A 102 -17.58 1.34 -23.65
N PRO A 103 -17.57 2.46 -24.40
CA PRO A 103 -16.59 3.52 -24.17
C PRO A 103 -16.74 4.19 -22.79
N LEU A 104 -15.61 4.54 -22.17
CA LEU A 104 -15.60 5.35 -20.96
C LEU A 104 -15.91 6.81 -21.28
N THR A 105 -16.49 7.48 -20.30
CA THR A 105 -16.82 8.91 -20.34
C THR A 105 -16.19 9.65 -19.16
N SER A 106 -16.26 10.98 -19.12
CA SER A 106 -15.79 11.77 -18.00
C SER A 106 -16.50 11.51 -16.66
N SER A 107 -17.65 10.84 -16.70
CA SER A 107 -18.40 10.42 -15.50
C SER A 107 -18.11 8.97 -15.10
N SER A 108 -17.31 8.25 -15.87
CA SER A 108 -16.88 6.88 -15.53
C SER A 108 -15.91 6.88 -14.36
N LEU A 109 -15.68 5.69 -13.81
CA LEU A 109 -14.80 5.49 -12.66
C LEU A 109 -13.48 4.83 -13.10
N SER A 110 -12.41 5.08 -12.40
CA SER A 110 -11.12 4.46 -12.71
C SER A 110 -11.15 2.93 -12.55
N ASN A 111 -12.02 2.40 -11.70
CA ASN A 111 -12.27 0.96 -11.58
C ASN A 111 -12.65 0.33 -12.91
N ALA A 112 -13.53 0.99 -13.68
CA ALA A 112 -13.98 0.51 -14.99
C ALA A 112 -12.83 0.46 -16.02
N ALA A 113 -11.95 1.47 -16.01
CA ALA A 113 -10.76 1.48 -16.84
C ALA A 113 -9.78 0.36 -16.45
N PHE A 114 -9.50 0.22 -15.16
CA PHE A 114 -8.55 -0.78 -14.67
C PHE A 114 -9.07 -2.22 -14.78
N ALA A 115 -10.38 -2.42 -14.78
CA ALA A 115 -10.98 -3.73 -15.04
C ALA A 115 -10.62 -4.31 -16.42
N CYS A 116 -10.29 -3.47 -17.41
CA CYS A 116 -9.74 -3.91 -18.69
C CYS A 116 -8.38 -4.62 -18.58
N LEU A 117 -7.65 -4.34 -17.50
CA LEU A 117 -6.30 -4.86 -17.31
C LEU A 117 -6.30 -6.26 -16.66
N VAL A 118 -7.37 -6.61 -15.94
CA VAL A 118 -7.48 -7.83 -15.15
C VAL A 118 -8.36 -8.85 -15.90
N PRO A 119 -7.98 -10.13 -15.97
CA PRO A 119 -6.72 -10.71 -15.51
C PRO A 119 -5.61 -10.72 -16.57
N ASN A 120 -5.88 -10.26 -17.80
CA ASN A 120 -5.03 -10.53 -18.97
C ASN A 120 -3.66 -9.83 -18.91
N TYR A 121 -3.59 -8.62 -18.35
CA TYR A 121 -2.36 -7.81 -18.26
C TYR A 121 -1.86 -7.69 -16.83
N LEU A 122 -2.73 -7.88 -15.84
CA LEU A 122 -2.43 -7.90 -14.42
C LEU A 122 -3.04 -9.14 -13.75
N PRO A 123 -2.22 -9.97 -13.09
CA PRO A 123 -2.70 -11.22 -12.50
C PRO A 123 -3.38 -11.03 -11.13
N SER A 124 -3.30 -9.85 -10.52
CA SER A 124 -3.78 -9.62 -9.16
C SER A 124 -4.34 -8.21 -8.98
N GLU A 125 -5.49 -8.13 -8.35
CA GLU A 125 -6.15 -6.87 -7.99
C GLU A 125 -5.53 -6.18 -6.78
N LYS A 126 -4.72 -6.90 -6.00
CA LYS A 126 -4.03 -6.33 -4.83
C LYS A 126 -3.09 -5.17 -5.18
N LEU A 127 -2.73 -5.02 -6.45
CA LEU A 127 -1.93 -3.90 -6.93
C LEU A 127 -2.69 -2.57 -6.81
N PHE A 128 -4.01 -2.59 -6.89
CA PHE A 128 -4.84 -1.38 -6.75
C PHE A 128 -5.10 -0.99 -5.30
N TYR A 129 -4.85 -1.89 -4.36
CA TYR A 129 -5.20 -1.73 -2.96
C TYR A 129 -4.12 -1.02 -2.14
N LEU A 130 -4.53 -0.02 -1.37
CA LEU A 130 -3.72 0.66 -0.37
C LEU A 130 -4.49 0.77 0.96
N GLY A 131 -4.22 -0.12 1.91
CA GLY A 131 -4.98 -0.29 3.16
C GLY A 131 -5.07 0.92 4.11
N LYS A 132 -4.37 2.02 3.78
CA LYS A 132 -4.47 3.30 4.51
C LYS A 132 -5.36 4.32 3.79
N SER A 133 -5.79 4.02 2.58
CA SER A 133 -6.58 4.93 1.77
C SER A 133 -8.07 4.80 2.05
N VAL A 134 -8.75 5.93 2.15
CA VAL A 134 -10.22 5.98 2.22
C VAL A 134 -10.86 5.55 0.90
N TRP A 135 -10.12 5.63 -0.21
CA TRP A 135 -10.57 5.15 -1.51
C TRP A 135 -10.61 3.63 -1.61
N SER A 136 -9.75 2.92 -0.87
CA SER A 136 -9.68 1.46 -0.89
C SER A 136 -9.83 0.86 0.52
N PRO A 137 -11.02 0.96 1.15
CA PRO A 137 -11.26 0.41 2.48
C PRO A 137 -11.39 -1.12 2.48
N THR A 138 -11.67 -1.72 1.33
CA THR A 138 -11.93 -3.16 1.16
C THR A 138 -10.72 -3.86 0.55
N VAL A 139 -10.32 -4.97 1.14
CA VAL A 139 -9.25 -5.82 0.57
C VAL A 139 -9.82 -6.58 -0.64
N PRO A 140 -9.17 -6.54 -1.82
CA PRO A 140 -9.61 -7.28 -3.00
C PRO A 140 -9.71 -8.79 -2.75
N ASP A 141 -10.74 -9.43 -3.27
CA ASP A 141 -10.99 -10.85 -3.09
C ASP A 141 -10.34 -11.75 -4.17
N GLU A 142 -9.68 -11.14 -5.16
CA GLU A 142 -9.00 -11.80 -6.29
C GLU A 142 -9.94 -12.60 -7.22
N LYS A 143 -11.24 -12.35 -7.19
CA LYS A 143 -12.17 -12.92 -8.14
C LYS A 143 -12.22 -12.09 -9.41
N THR A 144 -11.69 -12.64 -10.49
CA THR A 144 -11.53 -11.93 -11.77
C THR A 144 -12.27 -12.61 -12.91
N THR A 145 -13.02 -13.68 -12.62
CA THR A 145 -13.70 -14.49 -13.66
C THR A 145 -14.83 -13.74 -14.35
N ALA A 146 -15.71 -13.09 -13.58
CA ALA A 146 -16.73 -12.23 -14.14
C ALA A 146 -16.20 -10.80 -14.28
N SER A 147 -16.57 -10.12 -15.37
CA SER A 147 -16.13 -8.74 -15.61
C SER A 147 -16.57 -7.78 -14.49
N ALA A 148 -17.77 -7.96 -13.97
CA ALA A 148 -18.32 -7.14 -12.88
C ALA A 148 -17.58 -7.28 -11.54
N ASP A 149 -16.87 -8.40 -11.33
CA ASP A 149 -16.12 -8.66 -10.10
C ASP A 149 -14.70 -8.07 -10.15
N ARG A 150 -14.27 -7.56 -11.32
CA ARG A 150 -12.92 -6.99 -11.49
C ARG A 150 -12.84 -5.58 -10.94
N VAL A 151 -11.87 -5.33 -10.09
CA VAL A 151 -11.60 -4.02 -9.45
C VAL A 151 -12.87 -3.44 -8.81
N GLU A 152 -13.39 -4.16 -7.84
CA GLU A 152 -14.65 -3.85 -7.16
C GLU A 152 -14.65 -2.49 -6.45
N VAL A 153 -15.85 -2.11 -5.99
CA VAL A 153 -16.07 -0.91 -5.19
C VAL A 153 -15.24 -0.95 -3.89
N GLY A 154 -14.46 0.10 -3.66
CA GLY A 154 -13.64 0.21 -2.44
C GLY A 154 -12.36 -0.63 -2.44
N THR A 155 -11.93 -1.18 -3.56
CA THR A 155 -10.68 -1.95 -3.68
C THR A 155 -9.55 -1.19 -4.38
N ASN A 156 -9.83 -0.03 -4.96
CA ASN A 156 -8.91 0.76 -5.77
C ASN A 156 -8.54 2.10 -5.10
N ASN A 157 -7.24 2.39 -5.06
CA ASN A 157 -6.69 3.66 -4.56
C ASN A 157 -6.32 4.65 -5.69
N PHE A 158 -6.25 4.21 -6.93
CA PHE A 158 -5.67 5.01 -8.01
C PHE A 158 -6.71 5.71 -8.87
N ALA A 159 -6.45 6.97 -9.16
CA ALA A 159 -7.12 7.72 -10.22
C ALA A 159 -6.44 7.45 -11.57
N TYR A 160 -7.18 7.66 -12.64
CA TYR A 160 -6.75 7.41 -14.01
C TYR A 160 -7.12 8.57 -14.93
N GLU A 161 -6.20 9.02 -15.76
CA GLU A 161 -6.46 10.07 -16.74
C GLU A 161 -6.95 9.47 -18.07
N LEU A 162 -8.21 9.67 -18.37
CA LEU A 162 -8.86 9.19 -19.59
C LEU A 162 -8.46 10.02 -20.82
N GLY A 163 -8.47 9.40 -22.01
CA GLY A 163 -8.27 10.06 -23.31
C GLY A 163 -6.82 10.21 -23.70
N LEU A 164 -5.90 9.53 -23.01
CA LEU A 164 -4.48 9.46 -23.34
C LEU A 164 -4.16 8.18 -24.17
N ASN A 165 -3.06 8.25 -24.90
CA ASN A 165 -2.55 7.16 -25.72
C ASN A 165 -1.02 7.16 -25.73
N GLU A 166 -0.39 6.17 -26.38
CA GLU A 166 1.08 6.04 -26.45
C GLU A 166 1.79 7.23 -27.09
N THR A 167 1.11 8.00 -27.95
CA THR A 167 1.66 9.18 -28.61
C THR A 167 1.40 10.48 -27.84
N SER A 168 0.68 10.41 -26.72
CA SER A 168 0.44 11.56 -25.84
C SER A 168 1.73 12.11 -25.26
N ASN A 169 1.72 13.37 -24.83
CA ASN A 169 2.93 13.97 -24.25
C ASN A 169 3.46 13.12 -23.08
N PRO A 170 4.73 12.73 -23.10
CA PRO A 170 5.34 11.86 -22.07
C PRO A 170 5.18 12.37 -20.64
N SER A 171 5.07 13.68 -20.45
CA SER A 171 4.96 14.32 -19.15
C SER A 171 3.53 14.32 -18.58
N PHE A 172 2.52 13.94 -19.36
CA PHE A 172 1.13 13.94 -18.86
C PHE A 172 0.96 12.86 -17.76
N PRO A 173 0.20 13.16 -16.70
CA PRO A 173 -0.13 12.19 -15.68
C PRO A 173 -1.08 11.14 -16.27
N LEU A 174 -0.77 9.87 -16.08
CA LEU A 174 -1.62 8.76 -16.51
C LEU A 174 -2.33 8.12 -15.31
N ILE A 175 -1.59 7.85 -14.24
CA ILE A 175 -2.09 7.22 -13.02
C ILE A 175 -1.56 8.01 -11.82
N ALA A 176 -2.38 8.20 -10.82
CA ALA A 176 -1.94 8.80 -9.56
C ALA A 176 -2.70 8.23 -8.37
N ASP A 177 -2.15 8.43 -7.17
CA ASP A 177 -2.98 8.35 -5.95
C ASP A 177 -4.24 9.17 -6.14
N ALA A 178 -5.39 8.59 -5.83
CA ALA A 178 -6.66 9.27 -6.08
C ALA A 178 -6.82 10.50 -5.18
N PRO A 179 -6.91 11.70 -5.77
CA PRO A 179 -7.26 12.91 -5.06
C PRO A 179 -8.75 12.93 -4.70
N ASN A 180 -9.22 13.99 -4.08
CA ASN A 180 -10.62 14.38 -4.08
C ASN A 180 -10.83 15.49 -5.09
N ILE A 181 -12.06 15.72 -5.53
CA ILE A 181 -12.40 16.88 -6.35
C ILE A 181 -12.83 18.04 -5.45
N GLY A 182 -12.05 19.09 -5.46
CA GLY A 182 -12.33 20.36 -4.76
C GLY A 182 -12.72 21.46 -5.75
N GLY A 183 -13.95 21.46 -6.24
CA GLY A 183 -14.38 22.36 -7.31
C GLY A 183 -13.81 21.92 -8.66
N SER A 184 -12.96 22.77 -9.28
CA SER A 184 -12.34 22.49 -10.60
C SER A 184 -10.97 21.82 -10.51
N PHE A 185 -10.50 21.46 -9.31
CA PHE A 185 -9.14 20.97 -9.09
C PHE A 185 -9.14 19.62 -8.38
N ALA A 186 -8.16 18.79 -8.71
CA ALA A 186 -7.81 17.59 -7.98
C ALA A 186 -7.04 18.00 -6.73
N VAL A 187 -7.58 17.70 -5.54
CA VAL A 187 -7.02 18.14 -4.26
C VAL A 187 -6.72 16.95 -3.34
N TYR A 188 -5.58 17.02 -2.67
CA TYR A 188 -5.20 16.07 -1.64
C TYR A 188 -5.51 16.64 -0.27
N SER A 189 -6.12 15.86 0.60
CA SER A 189 -6.49 16.29 1.95
C SER A 189 -5.32 16.18 2.92
N THR A 190 -5.17 17.15 3.81
CA THR A 190 -4.25 17.05 4.95
C THR A 190 -4.78 16.12 6.04
N ASP A 191 -6.07 15.79 6.02
CA ASP A 191 -6.74 14.86 6.93
C ASP A 191 -6.69 13.43 6.35
N PRO A 192 -6.02 12.48 7.02
CA PRO A 192 -5.89 11.11 6.53
C PRO A 192 -7.19 10.31 6.53
N THR A 193 -8.24 10.83 7.17
CA THR A 193 -9.57 10.18 7.22
C THR A 193 -10.48 10.60 6.08
N LYS A 194 -10.00 11.47 5.20
CA LYS A 194 -10.73 11.97 4.02
C LYS A 194 -10.15 11.43 2.73
N LYS A 195 -10.96 11.44 1.68
CA LYS A 195 -10.55 11.10 0.31
C LYS A 195 -9.36 11.96 -0.10
N GLY A 196 -8.34 11.35 -0.71
CA GLY A 196 -7.09 12.04 -1.05
C GLY A 196 -6.14 12.30 0.12
N GLY A 197 -6.47 11.83 1.33
CA GLY A 197 -5.69 12.11 2.55
C GLY A 197 -4.62 11.09 2.92
N VAL A 198 -4.41 10.05 2.15
CA VAL A 198 -3.54 8.91 2.50
C VAL A 198 -2.12 9.33 2.92
N TRP A 199 -1.55 10.36 2.30
CA TRP A 199 -0.24 10.94 2.62
C TRP A 199 -0.35 12.31 3.30
N LYS A 200 -1.48 12.62 3.91
CA LYS A 200 -1.74 13.87 4.66
C LYS A 200 -1.53 15.13 3.81
N GLY A 201 -1.85 15.06 2.52
CA GLY A 201 -1.67 16.16 1.58
C GLY A 201 -0.23 16.58 1.35
N LYS A 202 0.77 15.83 1.77
CA LYS A 202 2.19 16.18 1.61
C LYS A 202 2.81 15.59 0.36
N LYS A 203 2.33 14.42 -0.04
CA LYS A 203 2.88 13.62 -1.13
C LYS A 203 1.74 13.03 -1.95
N ALA A 204 2.04 12.67 -3.20
CA ALA A 204 1.22 11.83 -4.05
C ALA A 204 2.11 11.03 -4.98
N VAL A 205 1.74 9.78 -5.24
CA VAL A 205 2.36 8.98 -6.29
C VAL A 205 1.77 9.40 -7.62
N VAL A 206 2.61 9.66 -8.61
CA VAL A 206 2.20 10.00 -9.98
C VAL A 206 3.01 9.21 -10.97
N ILE A 207 2.34 8.56 -11.89
CA ILE A 207 2.95 7.90 -13.06
C ILE A 207 2.54 8.67 -14.31
N ARG A 208 3.49 8.89 -15.20
CA ARG A 208 3.33 9.65 -16.44
C ARG A 208 3.20 8.74 -17.65
N CYS A 209 2.83 9.28 -18.80
CA CYS A 209 2.68 8.51 -20.04
C CYS A 209 3.98 7.83 -20.51
N ASP A 210 5.14 8.35 -20.14
CA ASP A 210 6.44 7.72 -20.39
C ASP A 210 6.79 6.57 -19.43
N MET A 211 5.85 6.16 -18.58
CA MET A 211 6.03 5.17 -17.50
C MET A 211 6.98 5.63 -16.40
N SER A 212 7.47 6.86 -16.43
CA SER A 212 8.18 7.43 -15.30
C SER A 212 7.23 7.63 -14.13
N GLY A 213 7.71 7.33 -12.94
CA GLY A 213 6.89 7.48 -11.75
C GLY A 213 7.69 8.03 -10.59
N SER A 214 7.09 8.94 -9.85
CA SER A 214 7.69 9.62 -8.71
C SER A 214 6.68 9.84 -7.58
N VAL A 215 7.23 10.01 -6.38
CA VAL A 215 6.48 10.51 -5.21
C VAL A 215 6.60 12.03 -5.21
N GLU A 216 5.61 12.70 -5.78
CA GLU A 216 5.57 14.16 -5.92
C GLU A 216 5.29 14.83 -4.58
N THR A 217 5.85 16.03 -4.41
CA THR A 217 5.54 16.87 -3.25
C THR A 217 4.34 17.74 -3.58
N CYS A 218 3.30 17.65 -2.77
CA CYS A 218 2.13 18.50 -2.92
C CYS A 218 2.38 19.89 -2.33
N VAL A 219 1.82 20.91 -2.97
CA VAL A 219 1.82 22.28 -2.45
C VAL A 219 0.56 22.50 -1.64
N VAL A 220 0.75 22.77 -0.36
CA VAL A 220 -0.35 22.89 0.61
C VAL A 220 -0.99 24.25 0.50
N ASN A 221 -2.32 24.30 0.37
CA ASN A 221 -3.13 25.47 0.63
C ASN A 221 -3.52 25.46 2.12
N SER A 222 -2.81 26.20 2.94
CA SER A 222 -2.99 26.22 4.38
C SER A 222 -4.38 26.69 4.84
N THR A 223 -5.04 27.52 4.04
CA THR A 223 -6.38 28.06 4.35
C THR A 223 -7.47 27.04 4.11
N ALA A 224 -7.31 26.16 3.11
CA ALA A 224 -8.34 25.18 2.72
C ALA A 224 -8.11 23.79 3.32
N GLY A 225 -6.96 23.53 3.98
CA GLY A 225 -6.58 22.19 4.46
C GLY A 225 -6.40 21.17 3.32
N THR A 226 -6.10 21.65 2.12
CA THR A 226 -5.93 20.85 0.91
C THR A 226 -4.62 21.16 0.23
N SER A 227 -4.17 20.30 -0.66
CA SER A 227 -2.95 20.49 -1.45
C SER A 227 -3.12 19.96 -2.86
N THR A 228 -2.29 20.43 -3.78
CA THR A 228 -2.30 20.00 -5.18
C THR A 228 -0.90 19.54 -5.60
N VAL A 229 -0.83 18.62 -6.55
CA VAL A 229 0.41 18.35 -7.28
C VAL A 229 0.51 19.36 -8.41
N GLN A 230 1.59 20.14 -8.42
CA GLN A 230 1.80 21.17 -9.44
C GLN A 230 2.52 20.59 -10.65
N GLY A 231 1.93 20.78 -11.82
CA GLY A 231 2.55 20.47 -13.09
C GLY A 231 3.54 21.54 -13.55
N ALA A 232 4.49 21.15 -14.41
CA ALA A 232 5.33 22.07 -15.14
C ALA A 232 4.51 22.65 -16.29
N THR A 233 3.67 23.64 -16.02
CA THR A 233 2.97 24.38 -17.06
C THR A 233 3.83 25.57 -17.49
N GLY A 234 4.00 25.74 -18.78
CA GLY A 234 4.73 26.88 -19.37
C GLY A 234 4.04 28.24 -19.23
N GLY A 235 3.37 28.48 -18.10
CA GLY A 235 2.68 29.74 -17.76
C GLY A 235 2.92 30.12 -16.31
N SER A 236 2.69 31.39 -16.00
CA SER A 236 2.94 32.00 -14.68
C SER A 236 2.05 31.51 -13.54
N SER A 237 1.17 30.56 -13.77
CA SER A 237 0.34 29.92 -12.75
C SER A 237 0.66 28.44 -12.66
N LYS A 238 1.20 28.04 -11.52
CA LYS A 238 1.38 26.61 -11.17
C LYS A 238 0.00 26.03 -10.88
N THR A 239 -0.60 25.42 -11.89
CA THR A 239 -1.89 24.75 -11.77
C THR A 239 -1.73 23.29 -11.36
N ASP A 240 -2.82 22.69 -10.90
CA ASP A 240 -2.94 21.27 -10.68
C ASP A 240 -2.53 20.48 -11.93
N ILE A 241 -1.74 19.43 -11.75
CA ILE A 241 -1.22 18.56 -12.82
C ILE A 241 -2.36 17.91 -13.64
N PHE A 242 -3.53 17.73 -13.06
CA PHE A 242 -4.71 17.12 -13.69
C PHE A 242 -5.65 18.15 -14.32
N ALA A 243 -5.39 19.44 -14.13
CA ALA A 243 -6.26 20.49 -14.68
C ALA A 243 -5.97 20.70 -16.17
N PRO A 244 -6.96 20.58 -17.06
CA PRO A 244 -6.79 20.92 -18.47
C PRO A 244 -6.55 22.41 -18.62
N ASN A 245 -5.51 22.81 -19.35
CA ASN A 245 -5.25 24.22 -19.64
C ASN A 245 -5.47 24.60 -21.12
N GLY A 246 -5.96 23.67 -21.89
CA GLY A 246 -6.53 23.90 -23.22
C GLY A 246 -5.57 24.07 -24.40
N THR A 247 -4.26 24.32 -24.19
CA THR A 247 -3.34 24.58 -25.31
C THR A 247 -2.02 23.81 -25.26
N THR A 248 -1.43 23.59 -24.08
CA THR A 248 -0.09 23.00 -23.93
C THR A 248 -0.02 21.85 -22.97
N TRP A 249 -1.09 21.59 -22.23
CA TRP A 249 -1.21 20.53 -21.24
C TRP A 249 -2.42 19.66 -21.61
N LEU A 250 -3.05 18.99 -20.64
CA LEU A 250 -4.24 18.17 -20.86
C LEU A 250 -5.33 18.96 -21.59
N SER A 251 -6.03 18.32 -22.52
CA SER A 251 -7.14 18.91 -23.26
C SER A 251 -8.45 18.79 -22.48
N GLN A 252 -9.49 19.52 -22.88
CA GLN A 252 -10.84 19.42 -22.32
C GLN A 252 -11.49 18.04 -22.53
N SER A 253 -10.96 17.24 -23.46
CA SER A 253 -11.42 15.85 -23.68
C SER A 253 -10.79 14.85 -22.72
N ASN A 254 -9.72 15.22 -22.00
CA ASN A 254 -9.16 14.38 -20.95
C ASN A 254 -10.00 14.53 -19.68
N ALA A 255 -10.08 13.47 -18.92
CA ALA A 255 -10.87 13.46 -17.70
C ALA A 255 -10.18 12.58 -16.62
N LEU A 256 -10.03 13.15 -15.44
CA LEU A 256 -9.54 12.41 -14.28
C LEU A 256 -10.66 11.54 -13.70
N LEU A 257 -10.56 10.24 -13.91
CA LEU A 257 -11.47 9.25 -13.33
C LEU A 257 -11.02 8.92 -11.90
N LEU A 258 -11.96 8.96 -10.97
CA LEU A 258 -11.71 8.61 -9.57
C LEU A 258 -12.16 7.16 -9.27
N PRO A 259 -11.64 6.54 -8.21
CA PRO A 259 -12.09 5.24 -7.75
C PRO A 259 -13.56 5.24 -7.32
N ASN A 260 -14.17 4.07 -7.37
CA ASN A 260 -15.47 3.83 -6.77
C ASN A 260 -15.32 3.53 -5.27
N THR A 261 -16.10 4.19 -4.44
CA THR A 261 -16.16 3.94 -2.99
C THR A 261 -17.56 3.54 -2.57
N PRO A 262 -17.71 2.71 -1.54
CA PRO A 262 -19.00 2.37 -0.94
C PRO A 262 -19.78 3.58 -0.49
#